data_6439bffb37977b21b218791327f26f3f
#
_entry.id   6439bffb37977b21b218791327f26f3f
#
_cell.length_a   1.000
_cell.length_b   1.000
_cell.length_c   1.000
_cell.angle_alpha   90.00
_cell.angle_beta   90.00
_cell.angle_gamma   90.00
#
_symmetry.space_group_name_H-M   'P 1'
#
loop_
_entity.id
_entity.type
_entity.pdbx_description
1 polymer ?
#
loop_
_entity_poly.entity_id
_entity_poly.type
_entity_poly.pdbx_seq_one_letter_code
_entity_poly.pdbx_strand_id
1 'polypeptide(L)'
;MHPLPEYPRPAMRRDSYENLNGLWKYAITQTAEYPAAWDGSILVPYSPETKASGVGRTLQPGQWLHYHCTFAPPPGEGGRVLLHFGAVDDACAVQVNGHLVGGHRGGYWPFTLDVTAQLNDTGRNSLWVAVQDPTDSGTQARGKQTLTPGGMFYPAQSGIWQTVWMERVQENYIQSLTVTPDYAARTVTVKAHTSMPGGAVNLWAVVRAGGVTIAEDWGSDEADRDGEVTLNIPEEHFFPWSPDTPFLYDLTVGTTQGEEEQFDTVHSYFALRKWSCEPDARGVLRFCLNGKPILLNGLLDQGYWPQGLYTPPSDAAVERELSEVKALGFNLLRKHAKIEPQRWYYHCDRLGLVVWQDMVNGGSRYNLWFVTYLTNVLQPLVRRLPDAEPLWGLLSRGKASSRETYRKELQATVEALRCHPCIGCWVPFNEGWGQFDAAGAVQAIRTLDDTRLVDEASGWYDQGGGDVCSIHNYFYPLHVKPGSRTVALSEYGGIAWPMPGHEAPGKTYGYGTAKSRADLTARCKKLQLGTVLPQLKKGLSALVYTQLTDVEDEVNGLFTYDRAEIKPDANAVRSVNAALAAEFAKVTR
;
A
#
# COMPACT_ATOMS: atom_id res chain seq x y z
N MET A 1 12.15 -23.96 6.76
CA MET A 1 10.87 -23.34 6.35
C MET A 1 11.18 -21.91 5.97
N HIS A 2 10.83 -21.50 4.74
CA HIS A 2 11.02 -20.13 4.29
C HIS A 2 9.90 -19.25 4.89
N PRO A 3 10.20 -18.10 5.49
CA PRO A 3 9.17 -17.13 5.85
C PRO A 3 8.51 -16.56 4.59
N LEU A 4 7.20 -16.31 4.63
CA LEU A 4 6.43 -15.77 3.51
C LEU A 4 6.69 -16.54 2.21
N PRO A 5 6.34 -17.84 2.14
CA PRO A 5 6.65 -18.70 1.00
C PRO A 5 5.74 -18.46 -0.22
N GLU A 6 4.66 -17.70 -0.05
CA GLU A 6 3.67 -17.44 -1.09
C GLU A 6 4.25 -16.57 -2.21
N TYR A 7 3.74 -16.76 -3.44
CA TYR A 7 4.15 -15.94 -4.58
C TYR A 7 3.85 -14.45 -4.33
N PRO A 8 4.86 -13.54 -4.38
CA PRO A 8 4.73 -12.19 -3.83
C PRO A 8 3.91 -11.22 -4.69
N ARG A 9 3.76 -11.48 -5.99
CA ARG A 9 3.13 -10.59 -6.98
C ARG A 9 1.90 -11.23 -7.64
N PRO A 10 0.75 -11.35 -6.96
CA PRO A 10 -0.43 -12.05 -7.47
C PRO A 10 -0.99 -11.52 -8.79
N ALA A 11 -0.83 -10.21 -9.05
CA ALA A 11 -1.32 -9.57 -10.28
C ALA A 11 -0.44 -9.86 -11.52
N MET A 12 0.65 -10.61 -11.37
CA MET A 12 1.52 -11.03 -12.48
C MET A 12 2.33 -12.26 -12.06
N ARG A 13 1.66 -13.40 -11.91
CA ARG A 13 2.25 -14.65 -11.41
C ARG A 13 2.77 -15.50 -12.57
N ARG A 14 3.94 -16.14 -12.35
CA ARG A 14 4.49 -17.21 -13.19
C ARG A 14 4.60 -18.51 -12.41
N ASP A 15 4.66 -19.62 -13.14
CA ASP A 15 4.85 -20.94 -12.54
C ASP A 15 6.32 -21.18 -12.15
N SER A 16 7.28 -20.56 -12.84
CA SER A 16 8.68 -20.55 -12.45
C SER A 16 8.88 -19.60 -11.27
N TYR A 17 9.16 -20.12 -10.09
CA TYR A 17 9.29 -19.35 -8.85
C TYR A 17 10.24 -20.03 -7.87
N GLU A 18 11.24 -19.28 -7.43
CA GLU A 18 12.15 -19.70 -6.38
C GLU A 18 12.25 -18.63 -5.30
N ASN A 19 11.82 -18.95 -4.09
CA ASN A 19 11.84 -18.05 -2.94
C ASN A 19 13.23 -18.07 -2.27
N LEU A 20 13.88 -16.92 -2.12
CA LEU A 20 15.17 -16.77 -1.49
C LEU A 20 15.10 -16.31 -0.01
N ASN A 21 13.91 -16.12 0.53
CA ASN A 21 13.77 -15.80 1.96
C ASN A 21 14.39 -16.90 2.82
N GLY A 22 14.90 -16.52 3.99
CA GLY A 22 15.52 -17.46 4.90
C GLY A 22 16.72 -16.85 5.61
N LEU A 23 17.57 -17.71 6.18
CA LEU A 23 18.76 -17.27 6.91
C LEU A 23 19.87 -16.87 5.92
N TRP A 24 20.25 -15.60 5.95
CA TRP A 24 21.39 -15.04 5.23
C TRP A 24 22.48 -14.63 6.23
N LYS A 25 23.72 -14.51 5.79
CA LYS A 25 24.77 -13.83 6.57
C LYS A 25 24.54 -12.32 6.52
N TYR A 26 24.89 -11.62 7.60
CA TYR A 26 24.88 -10.17 7.63
C TYR A 26 26.10 -9.59 8.31
N ALA A 27 26.43 -8.33 7.96
CA ALA A 27 27.38 -7.50 8.67
C ALA A 27 26.94 -6.01 8.62
N ILE A 28 27.23 -5.25 9.69
CA ILE A 28 27.03 -3.79 9.70
C ILE A 28 28.41 -3.14 9.78
N THR A 29 28.78 -2.36 8.74
CA THR A 29 30.12 -1.76 8.59
C THR A 29 30.04 -0.25 8.36
N GLN A 30 31.21 0.40 8.25
CA GLN A 30 31.33 1.84 7.92
C GLN A 30 31.58 2.08 6.42
N THR A 31 31.78 1.05 5.63
CA THR A 31 32.12 1.13 4.20
C THR A 31 31.22 0.26 3.35
N ALA A 32 31.08 0.61 2.06
CA ALA A 32 30.34 -0.15 1.08
C ALA A 32 31.05 -1.42 0.59
N GLU A 33 32.28 -1.65 1.01
CA GLU A 33 33.11 -2.77 0.56
C GLU A 33 32.61 -4.10 1.14
N TYR A 34 32.87 -5.19 0.44
CA TYR A 34 32.57 -6.53 0.93
C TYR A 34 33.20 -6.75 2.31
N PRO A 35 32.41 -7.14 3.34
CA PRO A 35 32.91 -7.21 4.72
C PRO A 35 33.99 -8.30 4.87
N ALA A 36 35.06 -7.95 5.61
CA ALA A 36 36.12 -8.90 5.92
C ALA A 36 35.65 -10.04 6.85
N ALA A 37 34.62 -9.78 7.66
CA ALA A 37 33.98 -10.74 8.55
C ALA A 37 32.47 -10.49 8.63
N TRP A 38 31.71 -11.53 8.92
CA TRP A 38 30.26 -11.47 9.10
C TRP A 38 29.92 -11.39 10.59
N ASP A 39 28.98 -10.51 10.95
CA ASP A 39 28.51 -10.34 12.33
C ASP A 39 27.64 -11.55 12.79
N GLY A 40 26.99 -12.24 11.84
CA GLY A 40 26.12 -13.36 12.15
C GLY A 40 25.15 -13.71 11.01
N SER A 41 23.97 -14.17 11.40
CA SER A 41 22.88 -14.50 10.48
C SER A 41 21.67 -13.61 10.73
N ILE A 42 20.96 -13.26 9.65
CA ILE A 42 19.71 -12.49 9.64
C ILE A 42 18.64 -13.28 8.91
N LEU A 43 17.41 -13.29 9.43
CA LEU A 43 16.27 -13.92 8.77
C LEU A 43 15.62 -12.93 7.78
N VAL A 44 15.88 -13.09 6.48
CA VAL A 44 15.24 -12.31 5.41
C VAL A 44 13.81 -12.83 5.20
N PRO A 45 12.77 -11.96 5.07
CA PRO A 45 12.85 -10.53 4.82
C PRO A 45 12.56 -9.65 6.07
N TYR A 46 13.13 -9.95 7.19
CA TYR A 46 12.95 -9.10 8.39
C TYR A 46 14.11 -8.12 8.54
N SER A 47 13.77 -6.85 8.76
CA SER A 47 14.75 -5.77 8.98
C SER A 47 15.62 -6.01 10.20
N PRO A 48 16.89 -5.56 10.22
CA PRO A 48 17.82 -5.82 11.33
C PRO A 48 17.35 -5.27 12.67
N GLU A 49 16.48 -4.26 12.69
CA GLU A 49 15.88 -3.69 13.90
C GLU A 49 14.91 -4.64 14.59
N THR A 50 14.36 -5.60 13.86
CA THR A 50 13.28 -6.47 14.34
C THR A 50 13.77 -7.65 15.17
N LYS A 51 12.95 -8.11 16.12
CA LYS A 51 13.20 -9.36 16.83
C LYS A 51 13.12 -10.58 15.90
N ALA A 52 12.22 -10.52 14.91
CA ALA A 52 12.02 -11.62 13.95
C ALA A 52 13.26 -11.86 13.07
N SER A 53 14.07 -10.85 12.80
CA SER A 53 15.32 -10.99 12.05
C SER A 53 16.39 -11.79 12.80
N GLY A 54 16.32 -11.83 14.14
CA GLY A 54 17.35 -12.39 15.01
C GLY A 54 18.53 -11.45 15.30
N VAL A 55 18.49 -10.19 14.79
CA VAL A 55 19.57 -9.20 14.93
C VAL A 55 19.28 -8.20 16.04
N GLY A 56 18.16 -7.49 15.99
CA GLY A 56 17.75 -6.51 17.00
C GLY A 56 18.65 -5.26 17.08
N ARG A 57 19.22 -4.82 15.95
CA ARG A 57 20.13 -3.64 15.87
C ARG A 57 19.61 -2.61 14.90
N THR A 58 19.49 -1.36 15.35
CA THR A 58 19.10 -0.24 14.48
C THR A 58 20.30 0.21 13.63
N LEU A 59 20.12 0.20 12.31
CA LEU A 59 21.09 0.76 11.37
C LEU A 59 21.19 2.28 11.57
N GLN A 60 22.41 2.79 11.67
CA GLN A 60 22.64 4.24 11.85
C GLN A 60 23.00 4.90 10.52
N PRO A 61 22.65 6.19 10.32
CA PRO A 61 23.05 6.93 9.14
C PRO A 61 24.57 6.86 8.91
N GLY A 62 24.95 6.54 7.67
CA GLY A 62 26.36 6.37 7.29
C GLY A 62 26.90 4.96 7.47
N GLN A 63 26.18 4.08 8.16
CA GLN A 63 26.51 2.64 8.18
C GLN A 63 26.00 1.94 6.91
N TRP A 64 26.62 0.80 6.63
CA TRP A 64 26.24 -0.12 5.57
C TRP A 64 25.81 -1.46 6.15
N LEU A 65 24.65 -1.94 5.73
CA LEU A 65 24.14 -3.27 6.04
C LEU A 65 24.42 -4.19 4.85
N HIS A 66 25.19 -5.22 5.09
CA HIS A 66 25.53 -6.22 4.08
C HIS A 66 24.76 -7.51 4.33
N TYR A 67 24.29 -8.08 3.23
CA TYR A 67 23.65 -9.39 3.20
C TYR A 67 24.40 -10.34 2.28
N HIS A 68 24.46 -11.61 2.61
CA HIS A 68 25.01 -12.63 1.73
C HIS A 68 24.27 -13.95 1.87
N CYS A 69 23.93 -14.55 0.74
CA CYS A 69 23.45 -15.94 0.67
C CYS A 69 24.05 -16.66 -0.54
N THR A 70 23.85 -17.97 -0.57
CA THR A 70 24.11 -18.79 -1.75
C THR A 70 22.80 -19.39 -2.25
N PHE A 71 22.63 -19.46 -3.56
CA PHE A 71 21.40 -19.90 -4.18
C PHE A 71 21.66 -20.77 -5.42
N ALA A 72 20.65 -21.55 -5.82
CA ALA A 72 20.57 -22.17 -7.13
C ALA A 72 19.53 -21.39 -7.97
N PRO A 73 19.75 -21.23 -9.28
CA PRO A 73 18.75 -20.61 -10.13
C PRO A 73 17.51 -21.51 -10.26
N PRO A 74 16.34 -20.96 -10.60
CA PRO A 74 15.16 -21.77 -10.91
C PRO A 74 15.45 -22.84 -11.95
N PRO A 75 14.88 -24.05 -11.85
CA PRO A 75 15.11 -25.13 -12.78
C PRO A 75 14.70 -24.76 -14.22
N GLY A 76 15.32 -25.41 -15.21
CA GLY A 76 15.10 -25.18 -16.63
C GLY A 76 16.38 -24.78 -17.36
N GLU A 77 16.36 -24.84 -18.68
CA GLU A 77 17.47 -24.46 -19.56
C GLU A 77 17.07 -23.25 -20.42
N GLY A 78 18.07 -22.46 -20.83
CA GLY A 78 17.86 -21.27 -21.67
C GLY A 78 17.11 -20.14 -20.99
N GLY A 79 16.72 -19.15 -21.77
CA GLY A 79 16.01 -17.96 -21.32
C GLY A 79 16.82 -17.11 -20.37
N ARG A 80 16.11 -16.30 -19.58
CA ARG A 80 16.69 -15.38 -18.59
C ARG A 80 16.30 -15.75 -17.17
N VAL A 81 17.17 -15.42 -16.24
CA VAL A 81 16.89 -15.53 -14.79
C VAL A 81 16.78 -14.13 -14.21
N LEU A 82 15.60 -13.83 -13.70
CA LEU A 82 15.28 -12.54 -13.08
C LEU A 82 15.34 -12.68 -11.56
N LEU A 83 16.07 -11.77 -10.91
CA LEU A 83 16.12 -11.62 -9.46
C LEU A 83 15.25 -10.43 -9.07
N HIS A 84 14.29 -10.66 -8.21
CA HIS A 84 13.32 -9.69 -7.76
C HIS A 84 13.47 -9.38 -6.27
N PHE A 85 13.31 -8.12 -5.92
CA PHE A 85 13.16 -7.65 -4.55
C PHE A 85 11.81 -6.95 -4.39
N GLY A 86 11.04 -7.35 -3.41
CA GLY A 86 9.76 -6.70 -3.12
C GLY A 86 9.94 -5.29 -2.57
N ALA A 87 10.91 -5.08 -1.68
CA ALA A 87 11.37 -3.77 -1.23
C ALA A 87 12.68 -3.88 -0.45
N VAL A 88 13.53 -2.85 -0.56
CA VAL A 88 14.78 -2.67 0.21
C VAL A 88 14.90 -1.20 0.63
N ASP A 89 14.88 -0.91 1.92
CA ASP A 89 14.95 0.45 2.46
C ASP A 89 16.40 0.85 2.80
N ASP A 90 17.00 1.91 2.28
CA ASP A 90 16.49 2.84 1.26
C ASP A 90 17.20 2.65 -0.10
N ALA A 91 18.53 2.49 -0.09
CA ALA A 91 19.36 2.38 -1.29
C ALA A 91 20.22 1.12 -1.22
N CYS A 92 20.31 0.36 -2.32
CA CYS A 92 21.12 -0.84 -2.36
C CYS A 92 21.93 -0.99 -3.64
N ALA A 93 23.01 -1.78 -3.52
CA ALA A 93 23.79 -2.33 -4.63
C ALA A 93 23.75 -3.86 -4.53
N VAL A 94 23.60 -4.54 -5.66
CA VAL A 94 23.43 -6.00 -5.73
C VAL A 94 24.53 -6.60 -6.60
N GLN A 95 25.20 -7.62 -6.09
CA GLN A 95 26.21 -8.38 -6.85
C GLN A 95 25.87 -9.87 -6.84
N VAL A 96 26.11 -10.50 -7.99
CA VAL A 96 26.04 -11.95 -8.16
C VAL A 96 27.42 -12.44 -8.60
N ASN A 97 27.97 -13.43 -7.89
CA ASN A 97 29.30 -14.02 -8.15
C ASN A 97 30.43 -12.97 -8.24
N GLY A 98 30.33 -11.90 -7.43
CA GLY A 98 31.30 -10.81 -7.41
C GLY A 98 31.12 -9.74 -8.51
N HIS A 99 30.15 -9.88 -9.38
CA HIS A 99 29.83 -8.91 -10.43
C HIS A 99 28.63 -8.04 -10.02
N LEU A 100 28.76 -6.72 -10.14
CA LEU A 100 27.67 -5.78 -9.94
C LEU A 100 26.60 -6.02 -11.02
N VAL A 101 25.38 -6.35 -10.61
CA VAL A 101 24.23 -6.56 -11.51
C VAL A 101 23.26 -5.38 -11.51
N GLY A 102 23.33 -4.53 -10.51
CA GLY A 102 22.51 -3.32 -10.45
C GLY A 102 22.38 -2.76 -9.03
N GLY A 103 21.46 -1.82 -8.89
CA GLY A 103 21.10 -1.21 -7.60
C GLY A 103 19.73 -0.55 -7.68
N HIS A 104 19.22 -0.15 -6.53
CA HIS A 104 17.93 0.50 -6.40
C HIS A 104 17.99 1.60 -5.34
N ARG A 105 17.09 2.59 -5.45
CA ARG A 105 16.84 3.61 -4.45
C ARG A 105 15.34 3.83 -4.30
N GLY A 106 14.90 3.85 -3.06
CA GLY A 106 13.49 3.99 -2.67
C GLY A 106 12.99 2.76 -1.90
N GLY A 107 12.63 2.96 -0.61
CA GLY A 107 12.43 1.89 0.36
C GLY A 107 11.15 1.07 0.20
N TYR A 108 10.26 1.41 -0.75
CA TYR A 108 8.89 0.87 -0.77
C TYR A 108 8.49 0.19 -2.08
N TRP A 109 9.31 0.27 -3.11
CA TRP A 109 8.95 -0.20 -4.46
C TRP A 109 9.75 -1.43 -4.85
N PRO A 110 9.13 -2.38 -5.56
CA PRO A 110 9.81 -3.54 -6.08
C PRO A 110 10.76 -3.17 -7.23
N PHE A 111 11.82 -3.94 -7.38
CA PHE A 111 12.71 -3.87 -8.53
C PHE A 111 13.18 -5.25 -8.98
N THR A 112 13.60 -5.34 -10.23
CA THR A 112 14.00 -6.57 -10.91
C THR A 112 15.36 -6.39 -11.57
N LEU A 113 16.23 -7.40 -11.44
CA LEU A 113 17.54 -7.45 -12.06
C LEU A 113 17.67 -8.72 -12.90
N ASP A 114 18.10 -8.59 -14.15
CA ASP A 114 18.50 -9.74 -14.96
C ASP A 114 19.90 -10.18 -14.52
N VAL A 115 19.99 -11.39 -14.00
CA VAL A 115 21.25 -11.96 -13.47
C VAL A 115 21.83 -13.08 -14.34
N THR A 116 21.23 -13.33 -15.49
CA THR A 116 21.53 -14.47 -16.38
C THR A 116 23.01 -14.58 -16.71
N ALA A 117 23.63 -13.46 -17.13
CA ALA A 117 25.03 -13.43 -17.56
C ALA A 117 26.05 -13.65 -16.42
N GLN A 118 25.61 -13.54 -15.16
CA GLN A 118 26.48 -13.69 -14.00
C GLN A 118 26.31 -15.03 -13.29
N LEU A 119 25.40 -15.89 -13.76
CA LEU A 119 25.21 -17.22 -13.16
C LEU A 119 26.33 -18.18 -13.58
N ASN A 120 26.72 -19.04 -12.66
CA ASN A 120 27.58 -20.17 -12.95
C ASN A 120 26.75 -21.32 -13.54
N ASP A 121 27.25 -21.95 -14.60
CA ASP A 121 26.58 -23.06 -15.30
C ASP A 121 26.39 -24.31 -14.43
N THR A 122 27.23 -24.49 -13.42
CA THR A 122 27.22 -25.68 -12.57
C THR A 122 27.30 -25.29 -11.10
N GLY A 123 26.17 -25.21 -10.42
CA GLY A 123 26.20 -25.21 -8.99
C GLY A 123 25.68 -23.95 -8.28
N ARG A 124 26.26 -23.63 -7.14
CA ARG A 124 25.82 -22.56 -6.26
C ARG A 124 26.33 -21.20 -6.73
N ASN A 125 25.44 -20.25 -6.78
CA ASN A 125 25.73 -18.84 -7.01
C ASN A 125 25.78 -18.09 -5.67
N SER A 126 26.54 -16.99 -5.64
CA SER A 126 26.68 -16.11 -4.50
C SER A 126 25.94 -14.81 -4.76
N LEU A 127 25.06 -14.43 -3.84
CA LEU A 127 24.37 -13.13 -3.85
C LEU A 127 24.87 -12.28 -2.70
N TRP A 128 25.29 -11.05 -3.00
CA TRP A 128 25.64 -10.03 -2.01
C TRP A 128 24.82 -8.76 -2.26
N VAL A 129 24.26 -8.21 -1.17
CA VAL A 129 23.51 -6.95 -1.20
C VAL A 129 24.10 -6.02 -0.16
N ALA A 130 24.48 -4.81 -0.56
CA ALA A 130 24.93 -3.74 0.34
C ALA A 130 23.86 -2.65 0.38
N VAL A 131 23.42 -2.29 1.58
CA VAL A 131 22.30 -1.36 1.79
C VAL A 131 22.75 -0.20 2.67
N GLN A 132 22.26 0.99 2.36
CA GLN A 132 22.39 2.19 3.18
C GLN A 132 21.01 2.83 3.35
N ASP A 133 20.68 3.21 4.58
CA ASP A 133 19.44 3.90 4.91
C ASP A 133 19.73 5.09 5.83
N PRO A 134 19.43 6.33 5.41
CA PRO A 134 19.55 7.50 6.26
C PRO A 134 18.37 7.70 7.22
N THR A 135 17.32 6.86 7.14
CA THR A 135 16.08 6.95 7.90
C THR A 135 15.52 8.38 7.94
N ASP A 136 15.47 9.04 9.09
CA ASP A 136 14.94 10.41 9.25
C ASP A 136 16.00 11.53 9.11
N SER A 137 17.25 11.20 8.83
CA SER A 137 18.32 12.16 8.51
C SER A 137 18.36 12.54 7.02
N GLY A 138 17.69 11.80 6.16
CA GLY A 138 17.57 12.02 4.71
C GLY A 138 16.36 12.84 4.30
N THR A 139 16.01 12.75 3.00
CA THR A 139 14.82 13.42 2.42
C THR A 139 13.92 12.46 1.63
N GLN A 140 14.26 11.19 1.61
CA GLN A 140 13.50 10.10 0.97
C GLN A 140 12.14 9.87 1.65
N ALA A 141 11.31 9.06 1.04
CA ALA A 141 10.10 8.52 1.66
C ALA A 141 10.48 7.67 2.88
N ARG A 142 9.83 7.90 4.01
CA ARG A 142 10.09 7.17 5.27
C ARG A 142 8.84 6.92 6.12
N GLY A 143 7.70 7.52 5.74
CA GLY A 143 6.50 7.44 6.53
C GLY A 143 6.70 7.99 7.95
N LYS A 144 6.32 7.22 8.95
CA LYS A 144 6.47 7.55 10.38
C LYS A 144 7.74 7.01 11.03
N GLN A 145 8.69 6.49 10.24
CA GLN A 145 9.95 5.96 10.76
C GLN A 145 10.82 7.06 11.36
N THR A 146 11.47 6.75 12.48
CA THR A 146 12.45 7.65 13.14
C THR A 146 13.48 6.85 13.93
N LEU A 147 14.69 7.43 14.06
CA LEU A 147 15.74 6.89 14.93
C LEU A 147 15.48 7.14 16.42
N THR A 148 14.52 8.02 16.74
CA THR A 148 14.11 8.35 18.11
C THR A 148 12.60 8.16 18.26
N PRO A 149 12.10 6.89 18.32
CA PRO A 149 10.66 6.60 18.36
C PRO A 149 9.99 7.16 19.62
N GLY A 150 8.70 7.48 19.46
CA GLY A 150 7.84 7.94 20.55
C GLY A 150 6.62 8.69 20.04
N GLY A 151 5.53 8.62 20.81
CA GLY A 151 4.24 9.18 20.42
C GLY A 151 3.72 8.56 19.13
N MET A 152 3.52 9.37 18.08
CA MET A 152 3.01 8.93 16.78
C MET A 152 4.12 8.56 15.78
N PHE A 153 5.38 8.48 16.19
CA PHE A 153 6.52 8.06 15.38
C PHE A 153 7.06 6.74 15.88
N TYR A 154 7.40 5.85 14.95
CA TYR A 154 7.71 4.46 15.23
C TYR A 154 9.16 4.11 14.92
N PRO A 155 9.67 2.95 15.39
CA PRO A 155 11.03 2.52 15.13
C PRO A 155 11.37 2.54 13.65
N ALA A 156 12.61 2.94 13.35
CA ALA A 156 13.21 2.81 12.05
C ALA A 156 13.25 1.34 11.62
N GLN A 157 13.22 1.11 10.32
CA GLN A 157 13.54 -0.17 9.73
C GLN A 157 14.38 0.05 8.49
N SER A 158 15.29 -0.86 8.18
CA SER A 158 16.23 -0.74 7.08
C SER A 158 16.41 -2.05 6.34
N GLY A 159 16.95 -1.98 5.12
CA GLY A 159 17.31 -3.16 4.37
C GLY A 159 16.14 -3.91 3.75
N ILE A 160 16.33 -5.20 3.53
CA ILE A 160 15.35 -6.08 2.88
C ILE A 160 14.19 -6.33 3.84
N TRP A 161 12.97 -5.88 3.49
CA TRP A 161 11.78 -6.08 4.33
C TRP A 161 10.59 -6.72 3.60
N GLN A 162 10.72 -7.00 2.30
CA GLN A 162 9.79 -7.81 1.51
C GLN A 162 10.53 -8.97 0.83
N THR A 163 9.78 -9.95 0.38
CA THR A 163 10.30 -11.18 -0.24
C THR A 163 11.33 -10.89 -1.33
N VAL A 164 12.39 -11.70 -1.35
CA VAL A 164 13.35 -11.82 -2.45
C VAL A 164 13.08 -13.13 -3.18
N TRP A 165 12.98 -13.10 -4.51
CA TRP A 165 12.67 -14.29 -5.29
C TRP A 165 13.28 -14.24 -6.67
N MET A 166 13.27 -15.37 -7.35
CA MET A 166 13.70 -15.50 -8.74
C MET A 166 12.64 -16.13 -9.61
N GLU A 167 12.69 -15.79 -10.89
CA GLU A 167 11.92 -16.42 -11.97
C GLU A 167 12.85 -16.76 -13.12
N ARG A 168 12.60 -17.89 -13.79
CA ARG A 168 13.16 -18.16 -15.11
C ARG A 168 12.11 -17.80 -16.14
N VAL A 169 12.51 -16.98 -17.13
CA VAL A 169 11.64 -16.49 -18.20
C VAL A 169 12.29 -16.76 -19.56
N GLN A 170 11.52 -16.69 -20.61
CA GLN A 170 12.03 -16.80 -21.97
C GLN A 170 12.89 -15.57 -22.35
N GLU A 171 13.60 -15.61 -23.49
CA GLU A 171 14.39 -14.46 -23.96
C GLU A 171 13.51 -13.23 -24.18
N ASN A 172 12.34 -13.42 -24.79
CA ASN A 172 11.31 -12.40 -24.85
C ASN A 172 10.21 -12.72 -23.85
N TYR A 173 10.05 -11.87 -22.83
CA TYR A 173 9.12 -12.08 -21.73
C TYR A 173 8.32 -10.81 -21.43
N ILE A 174 7.17 -10.98 -20.79
CA ILE A 174 6.32 -9.88 -20.35
C ILE A 174 6.98 -9.22 -19.12
N GLN A 175 7.46 -7.99 -19.27
CA GLN A 175 8.06 -7.22 -18.18
C GLN A 175 7.01 -6.63 -17.25
N SER A 176 5.90 -6.14 -17.82
CA SER A 176 4.79 -5.58 -17.05
C SER A 176 3.47 -5.71 -17.79
N LEU A 177 2.38 -5.70 -17.02
CA LEU A 177 1.00 -5.66 -17.50
C LEU A 177 0.33 -4.37 -17.07
N THR A 178 -0.43 -3.78 -18.00
CA THR A 178 -1.46 -2.79 -17.68
C THR A 178 -2.81 -3.40 -17.98
N VAL A 179 -3.63 -3.60 -16.94
CA VAL A 179 -4.99 -4.14 -17.06
C VAL A 179 -5.96 -3.01 -16.74
N THR A 180 -6.77 -2.62 -17.73
CA THR A 180 -7.71 -1.49 -17.63
C THR A 180 -9.13 -1.98 -17.85
N PRO A 181 -9.87 -2.31 -16.76
CA PRO A 181 -11.27 -2.66 -16.86
C PRO A 181 -12.13 -1.41 -17.11
N ASP A 182 -13.08 -1.53 -18.02
CA ASP A 182 -14.16 -0.54 -18.22
C ASP A 182 -15.49 -1.13 -17.76
N TYR A 183 -15.99 -0.60 -16.65
CA TYR A 183 -17.27 -1.03 -16.07
C TYR A 183 -18.45 -0.71 -16.99
N ALA A 184 -18.46 0.45 -17.66
CA ALA A 184 -19.58 0.90 -18.48
C ALA A 184 -19.63 0.16 -19.82
N ALA A 185 -18.48 -0.03 -20.45
CA ALA A 185 -18.36 -0.79 -21.69
C ALA A 185 -18.43 -2.30 -21.46
N ARG A 186 -18.23 -2.78 -20.23
CA ARG A 186 -18.06 -4.20 -19.90
C ARG A 186 -16.89 -4.84 -20.65
N THR A 187 -15.77 -4.14 -20.67
CA THR A 187 -14.56 -4.62 -21.33
C THR A 187 -13.38 -4.63 -20.36
N VAL A 188 -12.34 -5.34 -20.73
CA VAL A 188 -11.02 -5.23 -20.14
C VAL A 188 -9.99 -5.08 -21.25
N THR A 189 -9.21 -4.00 -21.20
CA THR A 189 -8.07 -3.81 -22.09
C THR A 189 -6.80 -4.25 -21.36
N VAL A 190 -6.06 -5.14 -21.99
CA VAL A 190 -4.79 -5.69 -21.48
C VAL A 190 -3.68 -5.22 -22.39
N LYS A 191 -2.67 -4.57 -21.82
CA LYS A 191 -1.46 -4.13 -22.51
C LYS A 191 -0.25 -4.76 -21.85
N ALA A 192 0.61 -5.43 -22.64
CA ALA A 192 1.82 -6.08 -22.17
C ALA A 192 3.06 -5.40 -22.75
N HIS A 193 3.97 -4.97 -21.86
CA HIS A 193 5.31 -4.54 -22.25
C HIS A 193 6.25 -5.72 -22.23
N THR A 194 6.92 -6.01 -23.35
CA THR A 194 7.86 -7.13 -23.46
C THR A 194 9.32 -6.68 -23.39
N SER A 195 10.22 -7.62 -23.14
CA SER A 195 11.65 -7.35 -22.94
C SER A 195 12.42 -7.05 -24.22
N MET A 196 11.93 -7.49 -25.39
CA MET A 196 12.61 -7.31 -26.67
C MET A 196 11.93 -6.27 -27.54
N PRO A 197 12.64 -5.24 -28.00
CA PRO A 197 12.10 -4.27 -28.91
C PRO A 197 12.02 -4.82 -30.37
N GLY A 198 10.89 -4.59 -31.03
CA GLY A 198 10.77 -4.72 -32.48
C GLY A 198 10.64 -6.15 -33.06
N GLY A 199 10.32 -7.14 -32.21
CA GLY A 199 9.84 -8.42 -32.69
C GLY A 199 8.31 -8.40 -32.79
N ALA A 200 7.73 -8.85 -33.90
CA ALA A 200 6.29 -9.05 -33.99
C ALA A 200 5.88 -10.09 -32.92
N VAL A 201 5.30 -9.63 -31.84
CA VAL A 201 4.81 -10.46 -30.73
C VAL A 201 3.29 -10.39 -30.74
N ASN A 202 2.65 -11.53 -30.96
CA ASN A 202 1.22 -11.62 -30.80
C ASN A 202 0.88 -11.75 -29.30
N LEU A 203 0.06 -10.87 -28.80
CA LEU A 203 -0.49 -10.95 -27.44
C LEU A 203 -1.78 -11.76 -27.50
N TRP A 204 -1.96 -12.70 -26.58
CA TRP A 204 -3.24 -13.35 -26.34
C TRP A 204 -3.65 -13.18 -24.89
N ALA A 205 -4.95 -13.11 -24.67
CA ALA A 205 -5.50 -13.04 -23.32
C ALA A 205 -6.77 -13.89 -23.21
N VAL A 206 -6.93 -14.51 -22.04
CA VAL A 206 -8.08 -15.35 -21.69
C VAL A 206 -8.63 -14.90 -20.35
N VAL A 207 -9.93 -14.60 -20.31
CA VAL A 207 -10.67 -14.27 -19.09
C VAL A 207 -11.52 -15.45 -18.63
N ARG A 208 -11.44 -15.77 -17.33
CA ARG A 208 -12.27 -16.79 -16.72
C ARG A 208 -13.09 -16.21 -15.56
N ALA A 209 -14.31 -16.70 -15.45
CA ALA A 209 -15.19 -16.44 -14.31
C ALA A 209 -15.53 -17.78 -13.62
N GLY A 210 -15.09 -17.95 -12.37
CA GLY A 210 -15.31 -19.20 -11.62
C GLY A 210 -14.74 -20.44 -12.33
N GLY A 211 -13.58 -20.29 -13.01
CA GLY A 211 -12.91 -21.36 -13.75
C GLY A 211 -13.42 -21.59 -15.19
N VAL A 212 -14.52 -20.93 -15.60
CA VAL A 212 -15.08 -21.04 -16.96
C VAL A 212 -14.51 -19.94 -17.83
N THR A 213 -13.97 -20.28 -19.00
CA THR A 213 -13.55 -19.30 -20.02
C THR A 213 -14.75 -18.55 -20.57
N ILE A 214 -14.76 -17.23 -20.45
CA ILE A 214 -15.86 -16.34 -20.86
C ILE A 214 -15.50 -15.39 -21.99
N ALA A 215 -14.21 -15.13 -22.17
CA ALA A 215 -13.70 -14.34 -23.28
C ALA A 215 -12.26 -14.75 -23.56
N GLU A 216 -11.88 -14.74 -24.84
CA GLU A 216 -10.53 -14.91 -25.31
C GLU A 216 -10.32 -14.09 -26.59
N ASP A 217 -9.17 -13.50 -26.73
CA ASP A 217 -8.85 -12.74 -27.95
C ASP A 217 -7.34 -12.63 -28.14
N TRP A 218 -6.96 -12.21 -29.35
CA TRP A 218 -5.60 -12.08 -29.82
C TRP A 218 -5.40 -10.67 -30.35
N GLY A 219 -4.40 -9.97 -29.81
CA GLY A 219 -3.96 -8.68 -30.32
C GLY A 219 -2.67 -8.84 -31.10
N SER A 220 -2.55 -8.15 -32.22
CA SER A 220 -1.30 -8.08 -32.98
C SER A 220 -0.61 -6.75 -32.73
N ASP A 221 0.72 -6.77 -32.62
CA ASP A 221 1.54 -5.56 -32.59
C ASP A 221 2.17 -5.39 -33.98
N GLU A 222 1.71 -4.40 -34.74
CA GLU A 222 2.30 -4.08 -36.05
C GLU A 222 3.38 -2.99 -36.00
N ALA A 223 3.50 -2.24 -34.89
CA ALA A 223 4.35 -1.04 -34.89
C ALA A 223 5.12 -0.73 -33.60
N ASP A 224 4.69 -1.20 -32.43
CA ASP A 224 5.27 -0.83 -31.14
C ASP A 224 5.53 -2.06 -30.23
N ARG A 225 6.37 -1.87 -29.21
CA ARG A 225 6.78 -2.92 -28.23
C ARG A 225 5.65 -3.44 -27.34
N ASP A 226 4.45 -2.90 -27.49
CA ASP A 226 3.34 -3.08 -26.57
C ASP A 226 2.17 -3.74 -27.28
N GLY A 227 2.03 -5.05 -27.14
CA GLY A 227 0.80 -5.74 -27.55
C GLY A 227 -0.40 -5.27 -26.71
N GLU A 228 -1.53 -5.02 -27.35
CA GLU A 228 -2.78 -4.64 -26.71
C GLU A 228 -3.95 -5.51 -27.19
N VAL A 229 -4.78 -5.97 -26.27
CA VAL A 229 -6.00 -6.73 -26.56
C VAL A 229 -7.15 -6.23 -25.68
N THR A 230 -8.35 -6.10 -26.26
CA THR A 230 -9.56 -5.72 -25.54
C THR A 230 -10.57 -6.84 -25.60
N LEU A 231 -10.93 -7.38 -24.44
CA LEU A 231 -11.91 -8.46 -24.30
C LEU A 231 -13.25 -7.93 -23.81
N ASN A 232 -14.34 -8.43 -24.40
CA ASN A 232 -15.70 -8.11 -23.98
C ASN A 232 -16.17 -9.14 -22.94
N ILE A 233 -16.75 -8.66 -21.84
CA ILE A 233 -17.35 -9.49 -20.82
C ILE A 233 -18.84 -9.67 -21.12
N PRO A 234 -19.32 -10.90 -21.38
CA PRO A 234 -20.72 -11.18 -21.67
C PRO A 234 -21.63 -10.73 -20.52
N GLU A 235 -22.86 -10.31 -20.85
CA GLU A 235 -23.79 -9.77 -19.87
C GLU A 235 -24.13 -10.77 -18.75
N GLU A 236 -24.28 -12.04 -19.08
CA GLU A 236 -24.53 -13.13 -18.14
C GLU A 236 -23.35 -13.41 -17.18
N HIS A 237 -22.17 -12.92 -17.50
CA HIS A 237 -20.95 -13.03 -16.70
C HIS A 237 -20.49 -11.68 -16.13
N PHE A 238 -21.36 -10.67 -16.16
CA PHE A 238 -21.05 -9.34 -15.62
C PHE A 238 -21.28 -9.32 -14.10
N PHE A 239 -20.20 -9.51 -13.33
CA PHE A 239 -20.20 -9.55 -11.87
C PHE A 239 -19.40 -8.35 -11.32
N PRO A 240 -20.03 -7.20 -11.08
CA PRO A 240 -19.35 -6.03 -10.54
C PRO A 240 -18.76 -6.27 -9.14
N TRP A 241 -17.53 -5.84 -8.94
CA TRP A 241 -16.88 -5.88 -7.65
C TRP A 241 -17.50 -4.87 -6.69
N SER A 242 -17.77 -5.31 -5.48
CA SER A 242 -18.14 -4.45 -4.36
C SER A 242 -17.67 -5.07 -3.04
N PRO A 243 -17.67 -4.32 -1.91
CA PRO A 243 -17.39 -4.89 -0.61
C PRO A 243 -18.24 -6.11 -0.25
N ASP A 244 -19.47 -6.17 -0.70
CA ASP A 244 -20.40 -7.28 -0.41
C ASP A 244 -20.29 -8.45 -1.41
N THR A 245 -19.81 -8.16 -2.63
CA THR A 245 -19.63 -9.13 -3.71
C THR A 245 -18.26 -8.90 -4.38
N PRO A 246 -17.15 -9.29 -3.73
CA PRO A 246 -15.79 -8.97 -4.23
C PRO A 246 -15.35 -9.96 -5.32
N PHE A 247 -16.06 -9.96 -6.45
CA PHE A 247 -15.78 -10.86 -7.55
C PHE A 247 -14.52 -10.46 -8.30
N LEU A 248 -13.61 -11.41 -8.49
CA LEU A 248 -12.40 -11.27 -9.28
C LEU A 248 -12.48 -12.21 -10.49
N TYR A 249 -12.17 -11.67 -11.67
CA TYR A 249 -11.98 -12.47 -12.87
C TYR A 249 -10.54 -12.94 -12.94
N ASP A 250 -10.32 -14.21 -13.28
CA ASP A 250 -8.99 -14.71 -13.60
C ASP A 250 -8.60 -14.24 -15.01
N LEU A 251 -7.37 -13.79 -15.16
CA LEU A 251 -6.80 -13.35 -16.42
C LEU A 251 -5.51 -14.12 -16.69
N THR A 252 -5.43 -14.77 -17.84
CA THR A 252 -4.19 -15.35 -18.33
C THR A 252 -3.74 -14.58 -19.57
N VAL A 253 -2.50 -14.13 -19.59
CA VAL A 253 -1.91 -13.35 -20.69
C VAL A 253 -0.65 -14.05 -21.17
N GLY A 254 -0.52 -14.19 -22.46
CA GLY A 254 0.69 -14.76 -23.00
C GLY A 254 1.12 -14.12 -24.32
N THR A 255 2.34 -14.39 -24.70
CA THR A 255 2.95 -13.91 -25.93
C THR A 255 3.36 -15.07 -26.83
N THR A 256 3.21 -14.89 -28.16
CA THR A 256 3.69 -15.85 -29.16
C THR A 256 4.46 -15.13 -30.26
N GLN A 257 5.36 -15.86 -30.93
CA GLN A 257 5.99 -15.39 -32.14
C GLN A 257 5.64 -16.37 -33.25
N GLY A 258 4.97 -15.88 -34.32
CA GLY A 258 4.40 -16.76 -35.35
C GLY A 258 3.19 -17.57 -34.83
N GLU A 259 2.85 -18.64 -35.51
CA GLU A 259 1.62 -19.41 -35.26
C GLU A 259 1.76 -20.50 -34.19
N GLU A 260 2.97 -20.91 -33.78
CA GLU A 260 3.17 -22.11 -32.97
C GLU A 260 4.05 -21.93 -31.71
N GLU A 261 4.82 -20.84 -31.57
CA GLU A 261 5.79 -20.72 -30.47
C GLU A 261 5.28 -19.80 -29.36
N GLN A 262 4.92 -20.39 -28.23
CA GLN A 262 4.55 -19.67 -27.01
C GLN A 262 5.80 -19.22 -26.26
N PHE A 263 5.96 -17.90 -26.02
CA PHE A 263 7.15 -17.37 -25.36
C PHE A 263 6.98 -17.24 -23.85
N ASP A 264 6.00 -16.48 -23.38
CA ASP A 264 5.81 -16.24 -21.96
C ASP A 264 4.32 -16.28 -21.62
N THR A 265 4.03 -16.71 -20.41
CA THR A 265 2.67 -16.73 -19.88
C THR A 265 2.67 -16.21 -18.45
N VAL A 266 1.76 -15.30 -18.16
CA VAL A 266 1.53 -14.76 -16.82
C VAL A 266 0.08 -14.90 -16.44
N HIS A 267 -0.16 -15.18 -15.16
CA HIS A 267 -1.48 -15.23 -14.56
C HIS A 267 -1.72 -13.98 -13.74
N SER A 268 -2.87 -13.38 -13.95
CA SER A 268 -3.31 -12.14 -13.32
C SER A 268 -4.77 -12.24 -12.91
N TYR A 269 -5.33 -11.15 -12.43
CA TYR A 269 -6.76 -11.01 -12.16
C TYR A 269 -7.16 -9.55 -12.31
N PHE A 270 -8.47 -9.30 -12.42
CA PHE A 270 -9.04 -7.96 -12.40
C PHE A 270 -10.47 -7.97 -11.85
N ALA A 271 -11.02 -6.79 -11.67
CA ALA A 271 -12.43 -6.63 -11.34
C ALA A 271 -13.07 -5.49 -12.12
N LEU A 272 -14.35 -5.61 -12.44
CA LEU A 272 -15.14 -4.55 -13.03
C LEU A 272 -15.79 -3.72 -11.92
N ARG A 273 -15.42 -2.46 -11.84
CA ARG A 273 -15.99 -1.50 -10.89
C ARG A 273 -15.81 -0.07 -11.37
N LYS A 274 -16.66 0.85 -10.87
CA LYS A 274 -16.56 2.28 -11.15
C LYS A 274 -16.73 3.08 -9.87
N TRP A 275 -15.74 3.92 -9.56
CA TRP A 275 -15.83 4.93 -8.51
C TRP A 275 -16.34 6.24 -9.09
N SER A 276 -17.17 6.96 -8.33
CA SER A 276 -17.64 8.32 -8.68
C SER A 276 -18.07 9.09 -7.42
N CYS A 277 -18.23 10.40 -7.59
CA CYS A 277 -18.88 11.28 -6.61
C CYS A 277 -20.14 11.84 -7.26
N GLU A 278 -21.30 11.41 -6.81
CA GLU A 278 -22.58 11.76 -7.42
C GLU A 278 -23.57 12.28 -6.37
N PRO A 279 -24.51 13.18 -6.76
CA PRO A 279 -25.53 13.64 -5.83
C PRO A 279 -26.55 12.54 -5.48
N ASP A 280 -26.90 12.43 -4.21
CA ASP A 280 -28.04 11.61 -3.75
C ASP A 280 -29.37 12.29 -4.15
N ALA A 281 -30.51 11.65 -3.84
CA ALA A 281 -31.84 12.18 -4.17
C ALA A 281 -32.13 13.56 -3.56
N ARG A 282 -31.31 14.05 -2.64
CA ARG A 282 -31.41 15.38 -2.01
C ARG A 282 -30.39 16.38 -2.58
N GLY A 283 -29.64 15.98 -3.61
CA GLY A 283 -28.58 16.82 -4.22
C GLY A 283 -27.29 16.89 -3.43
N VAL A 284 -27.07 16.00 -2.44
CA VAL A 284 -25.88 15.95 -1.61
C VAL A 284 -24.89 14.97 -2.23
N LEU A 285 -23.65 15.41 -2.50
CA LEU A 285 -22.61 14.55 -3.07
C LEU A 285 -22.26 13.38 -2.13
N ARG A 286 -22.18 12.19 -2.72
CA ARG A 286 -21.83 10.93 -2.05
C ARG A 286 -20.74 10.20 -2.81
N PHE A 287 -19.93 9.41 -2.11
CA PHE A 287 -19.16 8.38 -2.78
C PHE A 287 -20.10 7.35 -3.36
N CYS A 288 -19.87 7.00 -4.60
CA CYS A 288 -20.63 6.00 -5.33
C CYS A 288 -19.69 4.90 -5.85
N LEU A 289 -20.14 3.67 -5.70
CA LEU A 289 -19.53 2.50 -6.31
C LEU A 289 -20.56 1.87 -7.26
N ASN A 290 -20.18 1.72 -8.53
CA ASN A 290 -21.06 1.18 -9.57
C ASN A 290 -22.40 1.95 -9.69
N GLY A 291 -22.32 3.30 -9.56
CA GLY A 291 -23.47 4.19 -9.63
C GLY A 291 -24.40 4.19 -8.41
N LYS A 292 -24.00 3.52 -7.30
CA LYS A 292 -24.80 3.48 -6.06
C LYS A 292 -24.06 4.16 -4.92
N PRO A 293 -24.74 5.04 -4.15
CA PRO A 293 -24.15 5.63 -2.94
C PRO A 293 -23.66 4.55 -1.96
N ILE A 294 -22.45 4.71 -1.44
CA ILE A 294 -21.82 3.81 -0.49
C ILE A 294 -21.30 4.58 0.72
N LEU A 295 -21.54 4.07 1.92
CA LEU A 295 -20.85 4.51 3.12
C LEU A 295 -19.51 3.77 3.21
N LEU A 296 -18.42 4.50 3.10
CA LEU A 296 -17.09 3.99 3.39
C LEU A 296 -16.85 4.12 4.90
N ASN A 297 -16.85 3.00 5.61
CA ASN A 297 -16.67 2.96 7.06
C ASN A 297 -15.47 2.09 7.40
N GLY A 298 -14.40 2.69 7.90
CA GLY A 298 -13.12 2.02 8.05
C GLY A 298 -12.23 2.52 9.15
N LEU A 299 -10.99 2.06 9.07
CA LEU A 299 -9.95 2.24 10.06
C LEU A 299 -8.67 2.76 9.41
N LEU A 300 -7.93 3.61 10.17
CA LEU A 300 -6.57 3.99 9.83
C LEU A 300 -5.64 2.81 10.12
N ASP A 301 -4.83 2.40 9.15
CA ASP A 301 -3.94 1.26 9.28
C ASP A 301 -2.48 1.69 9.02
N GLN A 302 -1.67 1.61 10.07
CA GLN A 302 -0.24 1.96 10.03
C GLN A 302 0.63 0.82 9.46
N GLY A 303 0.15 -0.42 9.45
CA GLY A 303 0.85 -1.57 8.90
C GLY A 303 2.07 -2.04 9.69
N TYR A 304 2.11 -1.87 11.01
CA TYR A 304 3.20 -2.33 11.87
C TYR A 304 2.85 -3.61 12.62
N TRP A 305 3.83 -4.49 12.76
CA TRP A 305 3.74 -5.76 13.48
C TRP A 305 4.73 -5.80 14.64
N PRO A 306 4.37 -6.37 15.81
CA PRO A 306 5.19 -6.31 17.03
C PRO A 306 6.60 -6.88 16.89
N GLN A 307 6.74 -7.92 16.05
CA GLN A 307 8.01 -8.64 15.91
C GLN A 307 8.75 -8.34 14.60
N GLY A 308 8.03 -7.85 13.59
CA GLY A 308 8.52 -7.67 12.24
C GLY A 308 8.46 -6.25 11.69
N LEU A 309 7.99 -5.27 12.48
CA LEU A 309 7.72 -3.89 12.05
C LEU A 309 6.89 -3.88 10.77
N TYR A 310 7.43 -3.53 9.64
CA TYR A 310 6.71 -3.53 8.36
C TYR A 310 6.41 -4.93 7.79
N THR A 311 7.15 -5.95 8.23
CA THR A 311 7.02 -7.30 7.69
C THR A 311 6.07 -8.14 8.55
N PRO A 312 4.96 -8.64 8.00
CA PRO A 312 4.03 -9.49 8.74
C PRO A 312 4.67 -10.86 9.08
N PRO A 313 4.18 -11.53 10.13
CA PRO A 313 4.71 -12.84 10.52
C PRO A 313 4.36 -13.95 9.53
N SER A 314 3.24 -13.83 8.79
CA SER A 314 2.82 -14.76 7.75
C SER A 314 1.69 -14.14 6.90
N ASP A 315 1.46 -14.68 5.71
CA ASP A 315 0.33 -14.33 4.86
C ASP A 315 -1.01 -14.63 5.54
N ALA A 316 -1.12 -15.76 6.23
CA ALA A 316 -2.30 -16.14 7.01
C ALA A 316 -2.61 -15.15 8.16
N ALA A 317 -1.59 -14.49 8.75
CA ALA A 317 -1.81 -13.47 9.77
C ALA A 317 -2.45 -12.21 9.15
N VAL A 318 -1.99 -11.80 7.96
CA VAL A 318 -2.58 -10.70 7.19
C VAL A 318 -4.04 -11.01 6.84
N GLU A 319 -4.30 -12.19 6.27
CA GLU A 319 -5.65 -12.59 5.90
C GLU A 319 -6.61 -12.61 7.09
N ARG A 320 -6.14 -13.11 8.24
CA ARG A 320 -6.94 -13.13 9.47
C ARG A 320 -7.29 -11.72 9.95
N GLU A 321 -6.30 -10.81 10.05
CA GLU A 321 -6.54 -9.41 10.45
C GLU A 321 -7.59 -8.75 9.56
N LEU A 322 -7.44 -8.86 8.23
CA LEU A 322 -8.37 -8.29 7.27
C LEU A 322 -9.78 -8.92 7.36
N SER A 323 -9.85 -10.22 7.58
CA SER A 323 -11.13 -10.94 7.77
C SER A 323 -11.84 -10.51 9.04
N GLU A 324 -11.11 -10.27 10.14
CA GLU A 324 -11.66 -9.77 11.39
C GLU A 324 -12.18 -8.33 11.25
N VAL A 325 -11.45 -7.46 10.53
CA VAL A 325 -11.93 -6.10 10.18
C VAL A 325 -13.27 -6.17 9.45
N LYS A 326 -13.35 -7.05 8.45
CA LYS A 326 -14.59 -7.27 7.69
C LYS A 326 -15.73 -7.80 8.58
N ALA A 327 -15.42 -8.77 9.45
CA ALA A 327 -16.39 -9.36 10.38
C ALA A 327 -16.92 -8.38 11.43
N LEU A 328 -16.19 -7.29 11.72
CA LEU A 328 -16.66 -6.18 12.55
C LEU A 328 -17.58 -5.21 11.80
N GLY A 329 -17.80 -5.39 10.49
CA GLY A 329 -18.67 -4.57 9.67
C GLY A 329 -17.99 -3.32 9.07
N PHE A 330 -16.67 -3.30 9.03
CA PHE A 330 -15.93 -2.30 8.26
C PHE A 330 -15.77 -2.74 6.81
N ASN A 331 -15.68 -1.77 5.90
CA ASN A 331 -15.47 -2.00 4.48
C ASN A 331 -14.34 -1.17 3.87
N LEU A 332 -13.61 -0.43 4.71
CA LEU A 332 -12.54 0.46 4.29
C LEU A 332 -11.33 0.30 5.22
N LEU A 333 -10.13 0.35 4.63
CA LEU A 333 -8.88 0.63 5.32
C LEU A 333 -8.18 1.81 4.65
N ARG A 334 -7.76 2.80 5.44
CA ARG A 334 -6.84 3.83 4.97
C ARG A 334 -5.43 3.40 5.34
N LYS A 335 -4.65 2.96 4.33
CA LYS A 335 -3.26 2.58 4.52
C LYS A 335 -2.42 3.84 4.65
N HIS A 336 -1.96 4.08 5.87
CA HIS A 336 -1.37 5.35 6.25
C HIS A 336 0.15 5.34 6.09
N ALA A 337 0.62 6.16 5.12
CA ALA A 337 2.01 6.47 4.84
C ALA A 337 2.94 5.24 4.67
N LYS A 338 2.39 4.13 4.17
CA LYS A 338 3.11 2.88 3.91
C LYS A 338 2.58 2.22 2.63
N ILE A 339 3.46 1.56 1.88
CA ILE A 339 3.09 0.65 0.80
C ILE A 339 3.30 -0.78 1.30
N GLU A 340 2.24 -1.58 1.27
CA GLU A 340 2.28 -2.98 1.69
C GLU A 340 2.84 -3.90 0.60
N PRO A 341 3.27 -5.13 0.94
CA PRO A 341 3.44 -6.18 -0.05
C PRO A 341 2.17 -6.39 -0.87
N GLN A 342 2.29 -6.66 -2.17
CA GLN A 342 1.14 -6.79 -3.07
C GLN A 342 0.11 -7.85 -2.61
N ARG A 343 0.52 -8.85 -1.85
CA ARG A 343 -0.39 -9.84 -1.25
C ARG A 343 -1.39 -9.24 -0.27
N TRP A 344 -1.02 -8.19 0.46
CA TRP A 344 -1.97 -7.49 1.33
C TRP A 344 -3.13 -6.88 0.53
N TYR A 345 -2.83 -6.21 -0.60
CA TYR A 345 -3.86 -5.66 -1.49
C TYR A 345 -4.68 -6.76 -2.15
N TYR A 346 -4.05 -7.86 -2.56
CA TYR A 346 -4.77 -9.03 -3.09
C TYR A 346 -5.78 -9.60 -2.09
N HIS A 347 -5.42 -9.67 -0.80
CA HIS A 347 -6.37 -10.06 0.23
C HIS A 347 -7.52 -9.03 0.38
N CYS A 348 -7.25 -7.73 0.30
CA CYS A 348 -8.29 -6.70 0.25
C CYS A 348 -9.20 -6.85 -0.97
N ASP A 349 -8.62 -7.13 -2.16
CA ASP A 349 -9.35 -7.35 -3.40
C ASP A 349 -10.37 -8.50 -3.26
N ARG A 350 -9.94 -9.65 -2.73
CA ARG A 350 -10.80 -10.84 -2.60
C ARG A 350 -11.73 -10.84 -1.39
N LEU A 351 -11.41 -10.08 -0.34
CA LEU A 351 -12.26 -9.95 0.84
C LEU A 351 -13.26 -8.80 0.75
N GLY A 352 -13.11 -7.93 -0.25
CA GLY A 352 -13.99 -6.79 -0.44
C GLY A 352 -13.73 -5.67 0.60
N LEU A 353 -12.47 -5.35 0.85
CA LEU A 353 -12.06 -4.20 1.63
C LEU A 353 -11.58 -3.10 0.69
N VAL A 354 -12.23 -1.96 0.72
CA VAL A 354 -11.76 -0.76 -0.02
C VAL A 354 -10.49 -0.24 0.63
N VAL A 355 -9.55 0.22 -0.17
CA VAL A 355 -8.31 0.82 0.32
C VAL A 355 -8.24 2.29 -0.11
N TRP A 356 -7.99 3.18 0.85
CA TRP A 356 -7.45 4.50 0.60
C TRP A 356 -5.95 4.44 0.82
N GLN A 357 -5.20 4.72 -0.23
CA GLN A 357 -3.75 4.59 -0.22
C GLN A 357 -3.09 5.94 -0.09
N ASP A 358 -2.45 6.18 1.06
CA ASP A 358 -1.60 7.35 1.25
C ASP A 358 -0.27 7.15 0.52
N MET A 359 0.22 8.21 -0.14
CA MET A 359 1.61 8.25 -0.56
C MET A 359 2.52 8.31 0.66
N VAL A 360 3.68 7.66 0.57
CA VAL A 360 4.62 7.64 1.68
C VAL A 360 5.24 9.04 1.81
N ASN A 361 5.01 9.66 2.95
CA ASN A 361 5.56 10.97 3.22
C ASN A 361 7.07 10.90 3.53
N GLY A 362 7.75 12.01 3.30
CA GLY A 362 9.19 12.16 3.50
C GLY A 362 9.59 13.64 3.42
N GLY A 363 10.84 13.91 3.12
CA GLY A 363 11.39 15.26 3.09
C GLY A 363 12.36 15.50 4.23
N SER A 364 12.76 16.75 4.46
CA SER A 364 13.63 17.11 5.58
C SER A 364 12.99 16.79 6.92
N ARG A 365 13.75 16.92 8.02
CA ARG A 365 13.21 16.72 9.37
C ARG A 365 11.95 17.57 9.59
N TYR A 366 10.86 16.92 10.10
CA TYR A 366 9.60 17.61 10.34
C TYR A 366 9.72 18.66 11.44
N ASN A 367 9.19 19.86 11.18
CA ASN A 367 8.95 20.85 12.23
C ASN A 367 7.64 20.49 12.96
N LEU A 368 7.72 19.61 13.94
CA LEU A 368 6.56 19.09 14.67
C LEU A 368 5.72 20.21 15.32
N TRP A 369 6.37 21.28 15.77
CA TRP A 369 5.65 22.41 16.34
C TRP A 369 4.72 23.04 15.28
N PHE A 370 5.21 23.19 14.05
CA PHE A 370 4.43 23.78 12.96
C PHE A 370 3.40 22.80 12.37
N VAL A 371 3.82 21.59 12.00
CA VAL A 371 2.94 20.66 11.26
C VAL A 371 1.98 19.88 12.16
N THR A 372 2.22 19.81 13.47
CA THR A 372 1.37 19.05 14.40
C THR A 372 0.72 19.97 15.44
N TYR A 373 1.49 20.66 16.28
CA TYR A 373 0.90 21.40 17.41
C TYR A 373 0.15 22.66 16.97
N LEU A 374 0.78 23.50 16.13
CA LEU A 374 0.16 24.74 15.66
C LEU A 374 -1.08 24.45 14.81
N THR A 375 -1.00 23.43 13.94
CA THR A 375 -2.11 23.05 13.06
C THR A 375 -3.31 22.55 13.84
N ASN A 376 -3.11 21.73 14.87
CA ASN A 376 -4.20 21.25 15.73
C ASN A 376 -4.89 22.40 16.51
N VAL A 377 -4.13 23.40 16.97
CA VAL A 377 -4.68 24.55 17.70
C VAL A 377 -5.36 25.56 16.76
N LEU A 378 -4.80 25.78 15.58
CA LEU A 378 -5.29 26.77 14.60
C LEU A 378 -6.02 26.14 13.40
N GLN A 379 -6.57 24.96 13.56
CA GLN A 379 -7.21 24.15 12.51
C GLN A 379 -8.07 24.97 11.50
N PRO A 380 -8.96 25.88 11.92
CA PRO A 380 -9.79 26.63 10.98
C PRO A 380 -8.99 27.58 10.07
N LEU A 381 -7.82 28.06 10.54
CA LEU A 381 -6.97 29.01 9.82
C LEU A 381 -6.00 28.28 8.89
N VAL A 382 -5.37 27.20 9.36
CA VAL A 382 -4.38 26.45 8.57
C VAL A 382 -5.00 25.57 7.49
N ARG A 383 -6.27 25.19 7.62
CA ARG A 383 -6.96 24.35 6.65
C ARG A 383 -6.91 24.90 5.21
N ARG A 384 -6.85 26.20 5.06
CA ARG A 384 -6.88 26.90 3.76
C ARG A 384 -5.62 27.69 3.45
N LEU A 385 -4.56 27.52 4.24
CA LEU A 385 -3.29 28.12 3.89
C LEU A 385 -2.80 27.56 2.56
N PRO A 386 -2.35 28.41 1.61
CA PRO A 386 -1.84 27.92 0.34
C PRO A 386 -0.52 27.16 0.57
N ASP A 387 -0.35 26.05 -0.13
CA ASP A 387 0.91 25.31 -0.17
C ASP A 387 1.92 25.93 -1.16
N ALA A 388 2.12 27.25 -1.04
CA ALA A 388 2.97 28.03 -1.89
C ALA A 388 4.47 27.83 -1.56
N GLU A 389 5.34 28.13 -2.51
CA GLU A 389 6.81 27.92 -2.42
C GLU A 389 7.45 28.41 -1.10
N PRO A 390 7.11 29.59 -0.53
CA PRO A 390 7.66 30.01 0.76
C PRO A 390 7.34 29.07 1.93
N LEU A 391 6.21 28.33 1.89
CA LEU A 391 5.81 27.39 2.94
C LEU A 391 6.42 26.00 2.77
N TRP A 392 6.89 25.62 1.59
CA TRP A 392 7.43 24.27 1.36
C TRP A 392 8.58 23.89 2.28
N GLY A 393 9.39 24.89 2.70
CA GLY A 393 10.45 24.69 3.68
C GLY A 393 9.92 24.33 5.07
N LEU A 394 8.84 24.98 5.53
CA LEU A 394 8.17 24.69 6.79
C LEU A 394 7.45 23.34 6.75
N LEU A 395 6.95 22.93 5.58
CA LEU A 395 6.34 21.64 5.31
C LEU A 395 7.38 20.56 4.95
N SER A 396 8.68 20.82 5.17
CA SER A 396 9.79 19.86 4.98
C SER A 396 10.13 19.49 3.52
N ARG A 397 9.66 20.25 2.52
CA ARG A 397 9.92 20.05 1.08
C ARG A 397 10.62 21.24 0.39
N GLY A 398 11.38 22.04 1.11
CA GLY A 398 12.10 23.20 0.55
C GLY A 398 13.15 22.85 -0.52
N LYS A 399 13.79 21.66 -0.46
CA LYS A 399 14.79 21.23 -1.46
C LYS A 399 14.12 20.74 -2.74
N ALA A 400 14.53 21.26 -3.90
CA ALA A 400 14.02 20.83 -5.22
C ALA A 400 14.24 19.34 -5.49
N SER A 401 15.42 18.81 -5.13
CA SER A 401 15.72 17.36 -5.26
C SER A 401 14.74 16.49 -4.47
N SER A 402 14.34 16.91 -3.25
CA SER A 402 13.35 16.18 -2.47
C SER A 402 11.96 16.18 -3.12
N ARG A 403 11.58 17.27 -3.77
CA ARG A 403 10.32 17.35 -4.52
C ARG A 403 10.32 16.46 -5.77
N GLU A 404 11.46 16.42 -6.46
CA GLU A 404 11.64 15.54 -7.62
C GLU A 404 11.61 14.05 -7.23
N THR A 405 12.28 13.69 -6.13
CA THR A 405 12.21 12.35 -5.57
C THR A 405 10.77 11.96 -5.27
N TYR A 406 10.02 12.81 -4.58
CA TYR A 406 8.60 12.53 -4.27
C TYR A 406 7.75 12.32 -5.53
N ARG A 407 7.95 13.09 -6.61
CA ARG A 407 7.19 12.89 -7.86
C ARG A 407 7.47 11.53 -8.48
N LYS A 408 8.73 11.08 -8.47
CA LYS A 408 9.10 9.72 -8.93
C LYS A 408 8.50 8.64 -8.05
N GLU A 409 8.51 8.84 -6.74
CA GLU A 409 7.93 7.92 -5.76
C GLU A 409 6.40 7.83 -5.90
N LEU A 410 5.72 8.96 -6.13
CA LEU A 410 4.28 8.99 -6.42
C LEU A 410 3.96 8.21 -7.70
N GLN A 411 4.70 8.44 -8.77
CA GLN A 411 4.54 7.69 -10.03
C GLN A 411 4.72 6.20 -9.80
N ALA A 412 5.84 5.79 -9.17
CA ALA A 412 6.13 4.38 -8.89
C ALA A 412 5.04 3.71 -8.03
N THR A 413 4.47 4.47 -7.06
CA THR A 413 3.37 3.96 -6.21
C THR A 413 2.12 3.67 -7.04
N VAL A 414 1.69 4.63 -7.87
CA VAL A 414 0.50 4.44 -8.70
C VAL A 414 0.70 3.32 -9.71
N GLU A 415 1.84 3.28 -10.39
CA GLU A 415 2.17 2.23 -11.36
C GLU A 415 2.19 0.84 -10.74
N ALA A 416 2.79 0.68 -9.55
CA ALA A 416 2.87 -0.60 -8.85
C ALA A 416 1.51 -1.10 -8.34
N LEU A 417 0.60 -0.20 -7.96
CA LEU A 417 -0.61 -0.56 -7.22
C LEU A 417 -1.92 -0.41 -8.00
N ARG A 418 -1.94 0.30 -9.14
CA ARG A 418 -3.17 0.53 -9.92
C ARG A 418 -3.83 -0.76 -10.43
N CYS A 419 -3.11 -1.89 -10.43
CA CYS A 419 -3.67 -3.21 -10.76
C CYS A 419 -4.66 -3.73 -9.71
N HIS A 420 -4.66 -3.19 -8.48
CA HIS A 420 -5.51 -3.66 -7.38
C HIS A 420 -6.88 -2.98 -7.38
N PRO A 421 -7.99 -3.72 -7.64
CA PRO A 421 -9.33 -3.14 -7.67
C PRO A 421 -9.82 -2.58 -6.34
N CYS A 422 -9.31 -3.06 -5.20
CA CYS A 422 -9.67 -2.56 -3.87
C CYS A 422 -9.31 -1.08 -3.65
N ILE A 423 -8.29 -0.55 -4.34
CA ILE A 423 -7.91 0.85 -4.19
C ILE A 423 -9.01 1.74 -4.77
N GLY A 424 -9.66 2.50 -3.89
CA GLY A 424 -10.73 3.41 -4.24
C GLY A 424 -10.32 4.89 -4.27
N CYS A 425 -9.26 5.23 -3.54
CA CYS A 425 -8.79 6.61 -3.42
C CYS A 425 -7.28 6.70 -3.21
N TRP A 426 -6.64 7.62 -3.92
CA TRP A 426 -5.24 8.02 -3.71
C TRP A 426 -5.18 9.24 -2.80
N VAL A 427 -4.26 9.25 -1.83
CA VAL A 427 -4.08 10.35 -0.89
C VAL A 427 -2.63 10.85 -0.98
N PRO A 428 -2.33 11.88 -1.80
CA PRO A 428 -0.97 12.36 -1.99
C PRO A 428 -0.36 13.00 -0.74
N PHE A 429 -1.15 13.69 0.09
CA PHE A 429 -0.63 14.35 1.28
C PHE A 429 -1.52 14.15 2.50
N ASN A 430 -0.87 13.99 3.66
CA ASN A 430 -1.51 13.94 4.96
C ASN A 430 -0.98 15.05 5.87
N GLU A 431 -1.88 15.86 6.44
CA GLU A 431 -1.60 16.86 7.48
C GLU A 431 -0.45 17.84 7.17
N GLY A 432 -0.16 18.07 5.89
CA GLY A 432 0.91 18.95 5.46
C GLY A 432 2.32 18.34 5.61
N TRP A 433 2.45 17.06 5.99
CA TRP A 433 3.75 16.40 6.16
C TRP A 433 4.42 16.18 4.80
N GLY A 434 5.39 17.04 4.50
CA GLY A 434 6.07 17.02 3.22
C GLY A 434 5.21 17.49 2.04
N GLN A 435 4.13 18.23 2.29
CA GLN A 435 3.23 18.75 1.25
C GLN A 435 3.88 19.86 0.44
N PHE A 436 3.63 19.85 -0.85
CA PHE A 436 3.97 20.89 -1.81
C PHE A 436 3.15 20.67 -3.09
N ASP A 437 2.77 21.74 -3.78
CA ASP A 437 2.15 21.66 -5.13
C ASP A 437 1.07 20.56 -5.22
N ALA A 438 0.13 20.57 -4.25
CA ALA A 438 -0.88 19.52 -4.13
C ALA A 438 -1.75 19.39 -5.40
N ALA A 439 -2.06 20.49 -6.05
CA ALA A 439 -2.79 20.50 -7.32
C ALA A 439 -2.01 19.78 -8.44
N GLY A 440 -0.69 19.98 -8.53
CA GLY A 440 0.19 19.27 -9.45
C GLY A 440 0.25 17.76 -9.15
N ALA A 441 0.25 17.38 -7.87
CA ALA A 441 0.20 15.97 -7.46
C ALA A 441 -1.12 15.29 -7.87
N VAL A 442 -2.27 15.96 -7.70
CA VAL A 442 -3.58 15.47 -8.18
C VAL A 442 -3.57 15.26 -9.69
N GLN A 443 -3.04 16.24 -10.45
CA GLN A 443 -2.96 16.13 -11.92
C GLN A 443 -2.05 14.96 -12.34
N ALA A 444 -0.90 14.76 -11.68
CA ALA A 444 -0.01 13.65 -11.96
C ALA A 444 -0.71 12.29 -11.70
N ILE A 445 -1.42 12.15 -10.58
CA ILE A 445 -2.20 10.94 -10.29
C ILE A 445 -3.23 10.69 -11.38
N ARG A 446 -4.04 11.70 -11.76
CA ARG A 446 -5.08 11.54 -12.79
C ARG A 446 -4.54 11.19 -14.17
N THR A 447 -3.32 11.60 -14.48
CA THR A 447 -2.64 11.22 -15.74
C THR A 447 -2.24 9.73 -15.71
N LEU A 448 -1.88 9.19 -14.53
CA LEU A 448 -1.47 7.80 -14.37
C LEU A 448 -2.67 6.86 -14.15
N ASP A 449 -3.71 7.36 -13.48
CA ASP A 449 -4.90 6.60 -13.09
C ASP A 449 -6.09 7.54 -12.85
N ASP A 450 -7.00 7.58 -13.80
CA ASP A 450 -8.24 8.36 -13.76
C ASP A 450 -9.45 7.56 -13.23
N THR A 451 -9.24 6.30 -12.84
CA THR A 451 -10.29 5.36 -12.43
C THR A 451 -10.55 5.34 -10.93
N ARG A 452 -9.77 6.10 -10.13
CA ARG A 452 -9.88 6.25 -8.68
C ARG A 452 -10.13 7.68 -8.29
N LEU A 453 -10.66 7.85 -7.08
CA LEU A 453 -10.83 9.15 -6.46
C LEU A 453 -9.48 9.67 -5.91
N VAL A 454 -9.39 10.98 -5.68
CA VAL A 454 -8.20 11.60 -5.10
C VAL A 454 -8.61 12.49 -3.92
N ASP A 455 -8.02 12.22 -2.74
CA ASP A 455 -8.06 13.08 -1.55
C ASP A 455 -6.78 13.93 -1.53
N GLU A 456 -6.83 15.15 -2.09
CA GLU A 456 -5.67 16.00 -2.38
C GLU A 456 -4.75 16.23 -1.18
N ALA A 457 -5.36 16.59 -0.03
CA ALA A 457 -4.66 16.92 1.20
C ALA A 457 -5.55 16.55 2.38
N SER A 458 -5.28 15.37 2.95
CA SER A 458 -6.07 14.88 4.07
C SER A 458 -5.80 15.69 5.33
N GLY A 459 -6.84 16.30 5.88
CA GLY A 459 -6.83 17.09 7.10
C GLY A 459 -6.56 18.59 6.90
N TRP A 460 -5.34 18.99 6.64
CA TRP A 460 -4.88 20.38 6.58
C TRP A 460 -4.40 20.80 5.19
N TYR A 461 -4.22 22.11 5.00
CA TYR A 461 -3.66 22.69 3.76
C TYR A 461 -4.42 22.30 2.49
N ASP A 462 -5.75 22.13 2.61
CA ASP A 462 -6.65 21.79 1.51
C ASP A 462 -6.69 22.92 0.47
N GLN A 463 -6.16 22.69 -0.74
CA GLN A 463 -6.12 23.65 -1.83
C GLN A 463 -7.41 23.66 -2.65
N GLY A 464 -8.37 22.81 -2.33
CA GLY A 464 -9.67 22.75 -2.97
C GLY A 464 -9.74 21.81 -4.18
N GLY A 465 -8.67 21.08 -4.47
CA GLY A 465 -8.60 20.10 -5.54
C GLY A 465 -9.07 18.70 -5.12
N GLY A 466 -8.91 17.73 -6.04
CA GLY A 466 -9.35 16.36 -5.81
C GLY A 466 -10.88 16.21 -5.74
N ASP A 467 -11.32 15.05 -5.26
CA ASP A 467 -12.73 14.66 -5.21
C ASP A 467 -13.29 14.72 -3.78
N VAL A 468 -12.40 14.80 -2.79
CA VAL A 468 -12.72 14.65 -1.38
C VAL A 468 -12.52 15.96 -0.61
N CYS A 469 -13.47 16.31 0.23
CA CYS A 469 -13.32 17.34 1.28
C CYS A 469 -13.04 16.61 2.60
N SER A 470 -11.76 16.48 2.90
CA SER A 470 -11.25 15.69 4.04
C SER A 470 -11.31 16.46 5.35
N ILE A 471 -11.67 15.78 6.44
CA ILE A 471 -11.75 16.35 7.79
C ILE A 471 -10.98 15.44 8.74
N HIS A 472 -10.02 15.99 9.50
CA HIS A 472 -9.48 15.38 10.71
C HIS A 472 -10.11 16.03 11.93
N ASN A 473 -10.63 15.25 12.87
CA ASN A 473 -11.29 15.79 14.04
C ASN A 473 -11.13 14.93 15.29
N TYR A 474 -10.25 15.34 16.18
CA TYR A 474 -10.03 14.71 17.48
C TYR A 474 -10.60 15.49 18.66
N PHE A 475 -10.69 16.83 18.56
CA PHE A 475 -10.91 17.72 19.71
C PHE A 475 -12.13 18.62 19.61
N TYR A 476 -12.63 18.90 18.40
CA TYR A 476 -13.66 19.92 18.18
C TYR A 476 -15.04 19.31 17.92
N PRO A 477 -16.13 20.07 18.13
CA PRO A 477 -17.44 19.67 17.64
C PRO A 477 -17.41 19.41 16.13
N LEU A 478 -17.88 18.22 15.72
CA LEU A 478 -17.89 17.86 14.31
C LEU A 478 -18.98 18.62 13.54
N HIS A 479 -18.57 19.42 12.55
CA HIS A 479 -19.46 20.16 11.67
C HIS A 479 -19.21 19.77 10.21
N VAL A 480 -20.17 19.05 9.64
CA VAL A 480 -20.18 18.70 8.22
C VAL A 480 -21.08 19.67 7.47
N LYS A 481 -20.56 20.21 6.33
CA LYS A 481 -21.31 21.05 5.40
C LYS A 481 -21.16 20.46 4.01
N PRO A 482 -22.28 20.21 3.29
CA PRO A 482 -22.23 19.86 1.88
C PRO A 482 -21.51 20.94 1.07
N GLY A 483 -20.75 20.53 0.06
CA GLY A 483 -19.98 21.40 -0.81
C GLY A 483 -19.89 20.84 -2.22
N SER A 484 -18.92 21.31 -2.99
CA SER A 484 -18.63 20.85 -4.35
C SER A 484 -17.84 19.54 -4.41
N ARG A 485 -17.40 19.03 -3.25
CA ARG A 485 -16.68 17.75 -3.11
C ARG A 485 -17.35 16.88 -2.06
N THR A 486 -17.16 15.56 -2.17
CA THR A 486 -17.71 14.59 -1.21
C THR A 486 -16.97 14.68 0.13
N VAL A 487 -17.70 14.67 1.24
CA VAL A 487 -17.12 14.88 2.57
C VAL A 487 -16.73 13.57 3.21
N ALA A 488 -15.48 13.50 3.68
CA ALA A 488 -14.92 12.41 4.45
C ALA A 488 -14.42 12.89 5.83
N LEU A 489 -14.70 12.11 6.86
CA LEU A 489 -14.05 12.21 8.15
C LEU A 489 -12.88 11.23 8.14
N SER A 490 -11.76 11.69 7.58
CA SER A 490 -10.63 10.85 7.19
C SER A 490 -9.68 10.50 8.34
N GLU A 491 -9.84 11.17 9.50
CA GLU A 491 -9.28 10.76 10.78
C GLU A 491 -10.12 11.28 11.95
N TYR A 492 -10.41 10.41 12.92
CA TYR A 492 -11.11 10.79 14.14
C TYR A 492 -11.04 9.68 15.21
N GLY A 493 -11.39 10.04 16.44
CA GLY A 493 -11.48 9.11 17.56
C GLY A 493 -10.18 9.01 18.34
N GLY A 494 -9.41 7.96 18.15
CA GLY A 494 -8.11 7.80 18.78
C GLY A 494 -8.14 7.65 20.30
N ILE A 495 -9.20 7.03 20.86
CA ILE A 495 -9.36 6.85 22.31
C ILE A 495 -8.39 5.77 22.79
N ALA A 496 -7.41 6.16 23.58
CA ALA A 496 -6.39 5.25 24.11
C ALA A 496 -6.94 4.38 25.25
N TRP A 497 -6.53 3.13 25.25
CA TRP A 497 -6.66 2.24 26.38
C TRP A 497 -5.56 1.18 26.32
N PRO A 498 -4.50 1.31 27.16
CA PRO A 498 -3.50 0.26 27.30
C PRO A 498 -4.18 -0.96 27.94
N MET A 499 -4.27 -2.05 27.18
CA MET A 499 -4.88 -3.29 27.67
C MET A 499 -3.82 -4.12 28.40
N PRO A 500 -4.01 -4.40 29.72
CA PRO A 500 -3.02 -5.11 30.51
C PRO A 500 -2.59 -6.44 29.90
N GLY A 501 -1.28 -6.63 29.75
CA GLY A 501 -0.68 -7.86 29.18
C GLY A 501 -0.54 -7.89 27.66
N HIS A 502 -1.02 -6.86 26.93
CA HIS A 502 -0.97 -6.76 25.48
C HIS A 502 -0.37 -5.44 24.97
N GLU A 503 0.11 -4.59 25.88
CA GLU A 503 0.74 -3.33 25.54
C GLU A 503 2.19 -3.48 25.07
N ALA A 504 2.62 -2.65 24.13
CA ALA A 504 4.02 -2.48 23.83
C ALA A 504 4.74 -1.79 25.00
N PRO A 505 6.02 -2.05 25.24
CA PRO A 505 6.80 -1.30 26.24
C PRO A 505 6.94 0.15 25.80
N GLY A 506 6.41 1.10 26.59
CA GLY A 506 6.54 2.53 26.26
C GLY A 506 5.60 3.42 27.04
N LYS A 507 5.38 4.63 26.53
CA LYS A 507 4.44 5.61 27.09
C LYS A 507 3.09 5.46 26.42
N THR A 508 2.02 5.82 27.11
CA THR A 508 0.69 5.87 26.53
C THR A 508 0.49 7.16 25.74
N TYR A 509 0.21 7.04 24.44
CA TYR A 509 -0.19 8.14 23.57
C TYR A 509 -1.58 7.88 22.99
N GLY A 510 -2.39 8.97 22.83
CA GLY A 510 -3.70 8.95 22.20
C GLY A 510 -4.56 10.16 22.62
N TYR A 511 -5.76 10.24 22.06
CA TYR A 511 -6.65 11.41 22.20
C TYR A 511 -7.71 11.20 23.29
N GLY A 512 -7.26 11.06 24.52
CA GLY A 512 -8.05 10.72 25.70
C GLY A 512 -7.95 9.25 26.08
N THR A 513 -8.00 8.94 27.40
CA THR A 513 -7.74 7.60 27.91
C THR A 513 -8.99 6.99 28.52
N ALA A 514 -9.37 5.80 28.08
CA ALA A 514 -10.39 4.97 28.70
C ALA A 514 -9.80 4.18 29.90
N LYS A 515 -10.67 3.81 30.84
CA LYS A 515 -10.26 3.14 32.09
C LYS A 515 -10.46 1.62 32.05
N SER A 516 -11.24 1.13 31.08
CA SER A 516 -11.58 -0.28 30.95
C SER A 516 -12.18 -0.56 29.57
N ARG A 517 -12.33 -1.85 29.20
CA ARG A 517 -13.06 -2.30 28.00
C ARG A 517 -14.47 -1.68 27.93
N ALA A 518 -15.19 -1.68 29.04
CA ALA A 518 -16.54 -1.12 29.11
C ALA A 518 -16.57 0.40 28.87
N ASP A 519 -15.62 1.14 29.45
CA ASP A 519 -15.49 2.59 29.25
C ASP A 519 -15.09 2.91 27.80
N LEU A 520 -14.13 2.18 27.23
CA LEU A 520 -13.75 2.32 25.82
C LEU A 520 -14.95 2.09 24.91
N THR A 521 -15.67 0.98 25.09
CA THR A 521 -16.85 0.62 24.31
C THR A 521 -17.93 1.70 24.39
N ALA A 522 -18.21 2.19 25.59
CA ALA A 522 -19.21 3.26 25.81
C ALA A 522 -18.82 4.56 25.12
N ARG A 523 -17.55 4.96 25.19
CA ARG A 523 -17.04 6.18 24.54
C ARG A 523 -17.06 6.04 23.01
N CYS A 524 -16.61 4.92 22.45
CA CYS A 524 -16.68 4.66 21.03
C CYS A 524 -18.13 4.71 20.53
N LYS A 525 -19.06 4.04 21.22
CA LYS A 525 -20.49 4.08 20.91
C LYS A 525 -21.07 5.49 20.97
N LYS A 526 -20.74 6.27 22.00
CA LYS A 526 -21.18 7.67 22.13
C LYS A 526 -20.65 8.54 20.99
N LEU A 527 -19.37 8.39 20.61
CA LEU A 527 -18.77 9.12 19.50
C LEU A 527 -19.46 8.78 18.18
N GLN A 528 -19.63 7.49 17.87
CA GLN A 528 -20.20 7.02 16.62
C GLN A 528 -21.68 7.39 16.49
N LEU A 529 -22.51 7.07 17.47
CA LEU A 529 -23.96 7.30 17.40
C LEU A 529 -24.37 8.72 17.76
N GLY A 530 -23.66 9.37 18.70
CA GLY A 530 -24.00 10.71 19.17
C GLY A 530 -23.40 11.83 18.32
N THR A 531 -22.21 11.64 17.77
CA THR A 531 -21.50 12.70 17.02
C THR A 531 -21.46 12.42 15.52
N VAL A 532 -21.06 11.21 15.09
CA VAL A 532 -20.84 10.89 13.69
C VAL A 532 -22.14 10.61 12.94
N LEU A 533 -22.99 9.72 13.44
CA LEU A 533 -24.23 9.31 12.79
C LEU A 533 -25.11 10.49 12.35
N PRO A 534 -25.34 11.56 13.18
CA PRO A 534 -26.12 12.72 12.75
C PRO A 534 -25.53 13.49 11.57
N GLN A 535 -24.23 13.33 11.27
CA GLN A 535 -23.58 14.04 10.17
C GLN A 535 -23.78 13.33 8.81
N LEU A 536 -24.19 12.05 8.80
CA LEU A 536 -24.47 11.33 7.55
C LEU A 536 -25.53 12.06 6.72
N LYS A 537 -26.59 12.54 7.34
CA LYS A 537 -27.63 13.34 6.66
C LYS A 537 -27.13 14.68 6.14
N LYS A 538 -25.99 15.18 6.62
CA LYS A 538 -25.37 16.45 6.20
C LYS A 538 -24.31 16.26 5.10
N GLY A 539 -24.11 15.05 4.59
CA GLY A 539 -23.19 14.80 3.48
C GLY A 539 -21.96 13.95 3.83
N LEU A 540 -21.77 13.60 5.08
CA LEU A 540 -20.67 12.71 5.45
C LEU A 540 -20.86 11.34 4.78
N SER A 541 -19.81 10.85 4.08
CA SER A 541 -19.91 9.64 3.25
C SER A 541 -18.74 8.68 3.45
N ALA A 542 -17.66 9.11 4.13
CA ALA A 542 -16.57 8.22 4.55
C ALA A 542 -16.14 8.52 5.97
N LEU A 543 -15.75 7.47 6.68
CA LEU A 543 -15.36 7.46 8.08
C LEU A 543 -14.09 6.63 8.24
N VAL A 544 -13.02 7.20 8.79
CA VAL A 544 -11.78 6.49 9.10
C VAL A 544 -11.43 6.69 10.57
N TYR A 545 -11.74 5.70 11.40
CA TYR A 545 -11.44 5.75 12.83
C TYR A 545 -9.95 5.45 13.08
N THR A 546 -9.33 6.24 13.93
CA THR A 546 -7.93 6.08 14.36
C THR A 546 -7.86 5.22 15.62
N GLN A 547 -7.43 3.93 15.58
CA GLN A 547 -6.87 3.24 14.42
C GLN A 547 -7.16 1.73 14.48
N LEU A 548 -6.62 0.96 13.54
CA LEU A 548 -6.82 -0.49 13.47
C LEU A 548 -6.19 -1.20 14.67
N THR A 549 -4.88 -1.06 14.84
CA THR A 549 -4.12 -1.70 15.92
C THR A 549 -3.38 -0.68 16.77
N ASP A 550 -3.08 -1.02 18.01
CA ASP A 550 -2.04 -0.32 18.76
C ASP A 550 -0.70 -0.42 18.00
N VAL A 551 0.12 0.61 18.10
CA VAL A 551 1.49 0.64 17.56
C VAL A 551 2.39 1.38 18.55
N GLU A 552 3.33 0.67 19.16
CA GLU A 552 4.28 1.20 20.14
C GLU A 552 3.59 2.03 21.25
N ASP A 553 3.92 3.33 21.40
CA ASP A 553 3.28 4.24 22.36
C ASP A 553 1.80 4.52 22.05
N GLU A 554 1.40 4.35 20.79
CA GLU A 554 0.05 4.70 20.31
C GLU A 554 -0.93 3.58 20.60
N VAL A 555 -1.56 3.63 21.78
CA VAL A 555 -2.46 2.58 22.32
C VAL A 555 -3.94 2.92 22.10
N ASN A 556 -4.28 3.39 20.91
CA ASN A 556 -5.61 3.82 20.49
C ASN A 556 -6.25 2.91 19.42
N GLY A 557 -5.64 1.78 19.15
CA GLY A 557 -6.16 0.76 18.22
C GLY A 557 -7.45 0.11 18.70
N LEU A 558 -8.23 -0.43 17.77
CA LEU A 558 -9.33 -1.36 18.07
C LEU A 558 -8.79 -2.74 18.44
N PHE A 559 -7.66 -3.15 17.86
CA PHE A 559 -6.94 -4.36 18.22
C PHE A 559 -5.73 -4.01 19.09
N THR A 560 -5.34 -4.93 19.95
CA THR A 560 -4.05 -4.87 20.63
C THR A 560 -2.90 -4.97 19.63
N TYR A 561 -1.69 -4.52 20.01
CA TYR A 561 -0.53 -4.55 19.10
C TYR A 561 -0.18 -5.96 18.60
N ASP A 562 -0.34 -6.96 19.46
CA ASP A 562 -0.14 -8.38 19.14
C ASP A 562 -1.31 -9.04 18.38
N ARG A 563 -2.40 -8.29 18.09
CA ARG A 563 -3.65 -8.77 17.45
C ARG A 563 -4.36 -9.89 18.22
N ALA A 564 -4.02 -10.10 19.48
CA ALA A 564 -4.63 -11.16 20.28
C ALA A 564 -6.06 -10.82 20.73
N GLU A 565 -6.36 -9.53 20.90
CA GLU A 565 -7.63 -9.06 21.45
C GLU A 565 -8.22 -7.89 20.66
N ILE A 566 -9.56 -7.92 20.54
CA ILE A 566 -10.34 -6.74 20.13
C ILE A 566 -10.63 -5.95 21.41
N LYS A 567 -10.16 -4.73 21.50
CA LYS A 567 -10.19 -3.92 22.73
C LYS A 567 -11.60 -3.51 23.15
N PRO A 568 -12.45 -2.93 22.29
CA PRO A 568 -13.87 -2.73 22.63
C PRO A 568 -14.66 -4.03 22.51
N ASP A 569 -15.90 -4.03 22.97
CA ASP A 569 -16.83 -5.15 22.74
C ASP A 569 -17.15 -5.30 21.26
N ALA A 570 -16.81 -6.44 20.67
CA ALA A 570 -16.97 -6.70 19.24
C ALA A 570 -18.44 -6.67 18.77
N ASN A 571 -19.40 -7.10 19.62
CA ASN A 571 -20.83 -7.05 19.30
C ASN A 571 -21.34 -5.60 19.27
N ALA A 572 -20.84 -4.77 20.19
CA ALA A 572 -21.13 -3.35 20.19
C ALA A 572 -20.58 -2.65 18.94
N VAL A 573 -19.35 -2.97 18.50
CA VAL A 573 -18.76 -2.44 17.27
C VAL A 573 -19.62 -2.83 16.05
N ARG A 574 -19.96 -4.11 15.90
CA ARG A 574 -20.86 -4.59 14.82
C ARG A 574 -22.21 -3.87 14.81
N SER A 575 -22.83 -3.75 15.97
CA SER A 575 -24.12 -3.07 16.12
C SER A 575 -24.07 -1.59 15.73
N VAL A 576 -22.98 -0.90 16.08
CA VAL A 576 -22.74 0.51 15.71
C VAL A 576 -22.54 0.63 14.20
N ASN A 577 -21.71 -0.20 13.60
CA ASN A 577 -21.46 -0.18 12.16
C ASN A 577 -22.74 -0.47 11.36
N ALA A 578 -23.53 -1.43 11.80
CA ALA A 578 -24.84 -1.71 11.20
C ALA A 578 -25.80 -0.51 11.32
N ALA A 579 -25.81 0.21 12.45
CA ALA A 579 -26.63 1.41 12.62
C ALA A 579 -26.19 2.57 11.70
N LEU A 580 -24.90 2.76 11.53
CA LEU A 580 -24.35 3.75 10.60
C LEU A 580 -24.76 3.43 9.15
N ALA A 581 -24.60 2.17 8.71
CA ALA A 581 -24.98 1.73 7.38
C ALA A 581 -26.51 1.89 7.13
N ALA A 582 -27.34 1.53 8.10
CA ALA A 582 -28.79 1.68 8.03
C ALA A 582 -29.22 3.13 7.91
N GLU A 583 -28.63 4.03 8.72
CA GLU A 583 -28.93 5.49 8.62
C GLU A 583 -28.45 6.06 7.29
N PHE A 584 -27.25 5.66 6.81
CA PHE A 584 -26.76 6.10 5.50
C PHE A 584 -27.70 5.67 4.37
N ALA A 585 -28.12 4.42 4.33
CA ALA A 585 -29.08 3.92 3.35
C ALA A 585 -30.42 4.65 3.39
N LYS A 586 -30.87 5.06 4.59
CA LYS A 586 -32.09 5.85 4.76
C LYS A 586 -31.94 7.28 4.23
N VAL A 587 -30.80 7.92 4.44
CA VAL A 587 -30.61 9.35 4.08
C VAL A 587 -30.18 9.54 2.63
N THR A 588 -29.79 8.48 1.91
CA THR A 588 -29.38 8.54 0.49
C THR A 588 -30.47 8.07 -0.49
N ARG A 589 -31.58 7.53 0.02
CA ARG A 589 -32.80 7.21 -0.73
C ARG A 589 -33.65 8.48 -1.02
#